data_7d3069f8038a7498fdf089c367ce9dcc
#
_entry.id   7d3069f8038a7498fdf089c367ce9dcc
#
_cell.length_a   1.000
_cell.length_b   1.000
_cell.length_c   1.000
_cell.angle_alpha   90.00
_cell.angle_beta   90.00
_cell.angle_gamma   90.00
#
_symmetry.space_group_name_H-M   'P 1'
#
loop_
_entity.id
_entity.type
_entity.pdbx_description
1 polymer ?
#
loop_
_entity_poly.entity_id
_entity_poly.type
_entity_poly.pdbx_seq_one_letter_code
_entity_poly.pdbx_strand_id
1 'polypeptide(L)'
;WRNDSADELYLEIKKMRKKYGFSPSNEIILERCYKLLNETKRDDNSILGDYPDDFIRKMRLTGLISVRGGGRFIDINTKEMAAVDFILKKYTSYQEFTTEKDFFDYIGKIDTNLITKLSVYKTPVIATKAELEKWARHYGWEIIKTEMLNLAQKKSSEDEILRVIEQPLRLEFLTSLAILKKLPNVIVKPNFVPDDEGLPTSFASGGGPDIECIE
;
A
#
# COMPACT_ATOMS: atom_id res chain seq x y z
N TRP A 1 -24.24 6.96 -1.72
CA TRP A 1 -23.96 5.58 -2.18
C TRP A 1 -24.74 4.65 -1.27
N ARG A 2 -25.79 4.02 -1.79
CA ARG A 2 -26.56 3.04 -1.02
C ARG A 2 -25.71 1.80 -0.77
N ASN A 3 -25.90 1.15 0.37
CA ASN A 3 -25.21 -0.10 0.73
C ASN A 3 -25.32 -1.17 -0.35
N ASP A 4 -26.46 -1.24 -1.05
CA ASP A 4 -26.71 -2.20 -2.13
C ASP A 4 -25.70 -2.09 -3.28
N SER A 5 -25.31 -0.86 -3.68
CA SER A 5 -24.33 -0.66 -4.75
C SER A 5 -22.89 -0.99 -4.32
N ALA A 6 -22.58 -0.78 -3.04
CA ALA A 6 -21.27 -1.16 -2.49
C ALA A 6 -21.11 -2.68 -2.42
N ASP A 7 -22.16 -3.39 -2.05
CA ASP A 7 -22.16 -4.86 -2.01
C ASP A 7 -22.09 -5.46 -3.42
N GLU A 8 -22.79 -4.90 -4.39
CA GLU A 8 -22.69 -5.31 -5.79
C GLU A 8 -21.29 -5.07 -6.35
N LEU A 9 -20.69 -3.90 -6.08
CA LEU A 9 -19.34 -3.58 -6.49
C LEU A 9 -18.33 -4.54 -5.86
N TYR A 10 -18.46 -4.83 -4.57
CA TYR A 10 -17.60 -5.79 -3.87
C TYR A 10 -17.70 -7.20 -4.47
N LEU A 11 -18.91 -7.65 -4.78
CA LEU A 11 -19.13 -8.95 -5.42
C LEU A 11 -18.52 -9.02 -6.83
N GLU A 12 -18.61 -7.92 -7.61
CA GLU A 12 -17.97 -7.82 -8.93
C GLU A 12 -16.45 -7.84 -8.83
N ILE A 13 -15.86 -7.09 -7.90
CA ILE A 13 -14.41 -7.11 -7.63
C ILE A 13 -13.96 -8.52 -7.25
N LYS A 14 -14.72 -9.21 -6.40
CA LYS A 14 -14.43 -10.60 -5.99
C LYS A 14 -14.49 -11.59 -7.16
N LYS A 15 -15.47 -11.42 -8.05
CA LYS A 15 -15.58 -12.21 -9.30
C LYS A 15 -14.39 -11.93 -10.23
N MET A 16 -14.01 -10.64 -10.39
CA MET A 16 -12.86 -10.24 -11.19
C MET A 16 -11.56 -10.83 -10.66
N ARG A 17 -11.32 -10.74 -9.35
CA ARG A 17 -10.15 -11.35 -8.71
C ARG A 17 -10.09 -12.87 -8.94
N LYS A 18 -11.21 -13.55 -8.83
CA LYS A 18 -11.28 -15.00 -9.07
C LYS A 18 -10.98 -15.36 -10.53
N LYS A 19 -11.43 -14.54 -11.48
CA LYS A 19 -11.30 -14.81 -12.92
C LYS A 19 -9.94 -14.39 -13.50
N TYR A 20 -9.40 -13.23 -13.07
CA TYR A 20 -8.25 -12.58 -13.70
C TYR A 20 -7.06 -12.42 -12.75
N GLY A 21 -7.18 -12.85 -11.49
CA GLY A 21 -6.15 -12.65 -10.48
C GLY A 21 -6.09 -11.22 -9.94
N PHE A 22 -4.95 -10.87 -9.33
CA PHE A 22 -4.78 -9.58 -8.65
C PHE A 22 -4.39 -8.42 -9.59
N SER A 23 -3.96 -8.73 -10.80
CA SER A 23 -3.52 -7.72 -11.77
C SER A 23 -4.19 -7.98 -13.11
N PRO A 24 -5.50 -7.68 -13.25
CA PRO A 24 -6.17 -7.77 -14.52
C PRO A 24 -5.56 -6.78 -15.51
N SER A 25 -5.66 -7.07 -16.82
CA SER A 25 -5.18 -6.14 -17.84
C SER A 25 -5.98 -4.83 -17.81
N ASN A 26 -5.37 -3.76 -18.34
CA ASN A 26 -6.02 -2.45 -18.41
C ASN A 26 -7.34 -2.51 -19.18
N GLU A 27 -7.43 -3.32 -20.23
CA GLU A 27 -8.66 -3.50 -21.02
C GLU A 27 -9.80 -4.06 -20.17
N ILE A 28 -9.50 -5.04 -19.31
CA ILE A 28 -10.48 -5.64 -18.40
C ILE A 28 -10.96 -4.62 -17.37
N ILE A 29 -10.03 -3.82 -16.82
CA ILE A 29 -10.36 -2.76 -15.85
C ILE A 29 -11.28 -1.75 -16.52
N LEU A 30 -10.91 -1.25 -17.69
CA LEU A 30 -11.67 -0.24 -18.45
C LEU A 30 -13.07 -0.76 -18.80
N GLU A 31 -13.18 -1.96 -19.35
CA GLU A 31 -14.48 -2.57 -19.68
C GLU A 31 -15.43 -2.58 -18.48
N ARG A 32 -14.90 -2.95 -17.30
CA ARG A 32 -15.70 -3.02 -16.08
C ARG A 32 -16.04 -1.66 -15.52
N CYS A 33 -15.11 -0.71 -15.51
CA CYS A 33 -15.37 0.65 -15.06
C CYS A 33 -16.47 1.32 -15.91
N TYR A 34 -16.36 1.25 -17.23
CA TYR A 34 -17.38 1.84 -18.12
C TYR A 34 -18.74 1.18 -17.95
N LYS A 35 -18.78 -0.13 -17.76
CA LYS A 35 -20.03 -0.83 -17.47
C LYS A 35 -20.66 -0.40 -16.15
N LEU A 36 -19.88 -0.22 -15.10
CA LEU A 36 -20.37 0.19 -13.78
C LEU A 36 -20.83 1.65 -13.77
N LEU A 37 -20.10 2.52 -14.47
CA LEU A 37 -20.42 3.94 -14.56
C LEU A 37 -21.56 4.23 -15.57
N ASN A 38 -21.93 3.24 -16.38
CA ASN A 38 -22.87 3.41 -17.50
C ASN A 38 -22.44 4.55 -18.45
N GLU A 39 -21.14 4.68 -18.66
CA GLU A 39 -20.52 5.74 -19.48
C GLU A 39 -20.32 5.26 -20.92
N THR A 40 -20.63 6.15 -21.87
CA THR A 40 -20.43 5.90 -23.31
C THR A 40 -19.18 6.58 -23.85
N LYS A 41 -18.78 7.70 -23.24
CA LYS A 41 -17.54 8.41 -23.61
C LYS A 41 -16.38 7.82 -22.88
N ARG A 42 -15.36 7.41 -23.64
CA ARG A 42 -14.15 6.82 -23.07
C ARG A 42 -13.12 7.88 -22.70
N ASP A 43 -12.62 7.79 -21.48
CA ASP A 43 -11.49 8.53 -20.97
C ASP A 43 -10.59 7.56 -20.20
N ASP A 44 -9.87 6.75 -20.97
CA ASP A 44 -9.07 5.65 -20.45
C ASP A 44 -7.95 6.13 -19.52
N ASN A 45 -7.34 7.29 -19.84
CA ASN A 45 -6.25 7.84 -19.03
C ASN A 45 -6.72 8.28 -17.64
N SER A 46 -7.85 8.96 -17.58
CA SER A 46 -8.41 9.38 -16.29
C SER A 46 -8.82 8.19 -15.43
N ILE A 47 -9.41 7.15 -16.02
CA ILE A 47 -9.83 5.95 -15.27
C ILE A 47 -8.63 5.14 -14.78
N LEU A 48 -7.58 5.01 -15.59
CA LEU A 48 -6.41 4.19 -15.23
C LEU A 48 -5.37 4.93 -14.40
N GLY A 49 -5.33 6.24 -14.47
CA GLY A 49 -4.30 7.08 -13.85
C GLY A 49 -4.87 8.14 -12.92
N ASP A 50 -5.48 9.19 -13.46
CA ASP A 50 -5.80 10.40 -12.70
C ASP A 50 -6.75 10.16 -11.51
N TYR A 51 -7.82 9.41 -11.71
CA TYR A 51 -8.79 9.13 -10.65
C TYR A 51 -8.22 8.23 -9.54
N PRO A 52 -7.54 7.12 -9.84
CA PRO A 52 -6.86 6.33 -8.82
C PRO A 52 -5.82 7.14 -8.05
N ASP A 53 -5.00 7.93 -8.74
CA ASP A 53 -3.97 8.76 -8.09
C ASP A 53 -4.58 9.82 -7.17
N ASP A 54 -5.61 10.53 -7.64
CA ASP A 54 -6.31 11.54 -6.84
C ASP A 54 -6.99 10.89 -5.62
N PHE A 55 -7.64 9.76 -5.81
CA PHE A 55 -8.26 8.99 -4.73
C PHE A 55 -7.23 8.55 -3.70
N ILE A 56 -6.14 7.92 -4.12
CA ILE A 56 -5.06 7.45 -3.24
C ILE A 56 -4.46 8.64 -2.48
N ARG A 57 -4.18 9.75 -3.18
CA ARG A 57 -3.64 10.95 -2.58
C ARG A 57 -4.54 11.51 -1.49
N LYS A 58 -5.85 11.61 -1.76
CA LYS A 58 -6.85 12.08 -0.78
C LYS A 58 -6.97 11.11 0.41
N MET A 59 -6.99 9.82 0.15
CA MET A 59 -7.05 8.81 1.22
C MET A 59 -5.79 8.83 2.09
N ARG A 60 -4.60 9.02 1.52
CA ARG A 60 -3.36 9.18 2.31
C ARG A 60 -3.39 10.40 3.22
N LEU A 61 -4.02 11.51 2.82
CA LEU A 61 -4.16 12.71 3.66
C LEU A 61 -4.97 12.44 4.93
N THR A 62 -5.81 11.42 4.95
CA THR A 62 -6.52 11.02 6.18
C THR A 62 -5.60 10.36 7.20
N GLY A 63 -4.46 9.84 6.77
CA GLY A 63 -3.53 9.08 7.58
C GLY A 63 -3.97 7.67 7.94
N LEU A 64 -5.15 7.27 7.52
CA LEU A 64 -5.74 5.98 7.89
C LEU A 64 -5.30 4.84 6.98
N ILE A 65 -4.74 5.18 5.82
CA ILE A 65 -4.21 4.20 4.87
C ILE A 65 -2.71 4.37 4.67
N SER A 66 -2.06 3.27 4.36
CA SER A 66 -0.71 3.19 3.83
C SER A 66 -0.72 2.66 2.40
N VAL A 67 0.28 3.05 1.63
CA VAL A 67 0.44 2.65 0.23
C VAL A 67 1.70 1.83 0.09
N ARG A 68 1.61 0.68 -0.55
CA ARG A 68 2.71 -0.27 -0.76
C ARG A 68 2.93 -0.56 -2.25
N GLY A 69 4.12 -1.07 -2.57
CA GLY A 69 4.44 -1.56 -3.90
C GLY A 69 4.35 -0.49 -4.99
N GLY A 70 4.76 0.74 -4.72
CA GLY A 70 4.68 1.83 -5.68
C GLY A 70 3.25 2.22 -6.05
N GLY A 71 2.33 2.18 -5.09
CA GLY A 71 0.92 2.53 -5.31
C GLY A 71 0.01 1.37 -5.70
N ARG A 72 0.53 0.16 -5.83
CA ARG A 72 -0.26 -1.02 -6.25
C ARG A 72 -1.17 -1.58 -5.16
N PHE A 73 -0.80 -1.37 -3.91
CA PHE A 73 -1.55 -1.87 -2.76
C PHE A 73 -1.89 -0.74 -1.81
N ILE A 74 -3.14 -0.73 -1.38
CA ILE A 74 -3.63 0.15 -0.33
C ILE A 74 -4.00 -0.74 0.85
N ASP A 75 -3.54 -0.34 2.04
CA ASP A 75 -3.81 -1.08 3.27
C ASP A 75 -4.13 -0.10 4.41
N ILE A 76 -4.63 -0.62 5.52
CA ILE A 76 -4.83 0.19 6.72
C ILE A 76 -3.47 0.57 7.30
N ASN A 77 -3.32 1.84 7.67
CA ASN A 77 -2.11 2.29 8.35
C ASN A 77 -2.05 1.73 9.77
N THR A 78 -1.24 0.71 9.96
CA THR A 78 -1.10 0.03 11.25
C THR A 78 -0.53 0.93 12.37
N LYS A 79 0.11 2.06 12.00
CA LYS A 79 0.60 3.07 12.95
C LYS A 79 -0.53 3.92 13.56
N GLU A 80 -1.70 3.94 12.90
CA GLU A 80 -2.89 4.72 13.28
C GLU A 80 -4.08 3.84 13.70
N MET A 81 -3.82 2.61 14.13
CA MET A 81 -4.89 1.67 14.54
C MET A 81 -5.82 2.24 15.61
N ALA A 82 -5.31 3.06 16.52
CA ALA A 82 -6.15 3.70 17.55
C ALA A 82 -7.23 4.61 16.93
N ALA A 83 -6.87 5.38 15.88
CA ALA A 83 -7.84 6.21 15.16
C ALA A 83 -8.80 5.36 14.33
N VAL A 84 -8.30 4.29 13.68
CA VAL A 84 -9.13 3.33 12.92
C VAL A 84 -10.16 2.67 13.83
N ASP A 85 -9.74 2.13 14.97
CA ASP A 85 -10.63 1.48 15.93
C ASP A 85 -11.67 2.45 16.52
N PHE A 86 -11.27 3.70 16.77
CA PHE A 86 -12.18 4.74 17.21
C PHE A 86 -13.27 5.02 16.18
N ILE A 87 -12.88 5.18 14.89
CA ILE A 87 -13.81 5.41 13.79
C ILE A 87 -14.78 4.24 13.66
N LEU A 88 -14.29 3.01 13.66
CA LEU A 88 -15.11 1.82 13.53
C LEU A 88 -16.11 1.64 14.68
N LYS A 89 -15.77 2.14 15.88
CA LYS A 89 -16.68 2.09 17.04
C LYS A 89 -17.70 3.22 17.04
N LYS A 90 -17.29 4.43 16.64
CA LYS A 90 -18.11 5.64 16.77
C LYS A 90 -19.01 5.88 15.57
N TYR A 91 -18.49 5.63 14.38
CA TYR A 91 -19.17 5.93 13.11
C TYR A 91 -19.63 4.64 12.43
N THR A 92 -20.59 3.97 13.06
CA THR A 92 -21.10 2.65 12.62
C THR A 92 -22.20 2.71 11.58
N SER A 93 -22.78 3.91 11.37
CA SER A 93 -23.87 4.13 10.42
C SER A 93 -23.52 5.24 9.44
N TYR A 94 -23.91 5.04 8.17
CA TYR A 94 -23.84 6.08 7.18
C TYR A 94 -24.83 7.20 7.49
N GLN A 95 -24.39 8.46 7.35
CA GLN A 95 -25.26 9.63 7.48
C GLN A 95 -25.50 10.22 6.10
N GLU A 96 -26.79 10.39 5.76
CA GLU A 96 -27.19 11.17 4.58
C GLU A 96 -27.41 12.63 4.99
N PHE A 97 -26.90 13.53 4.18
CA PHE A 97 -27.10 14.97 4.37
C PHE A 97 -28.03 15.49 3.26
N THR A 98 -29.06 16.20 3.67
CA THR A 98 -30.04 16.75 2.71
C THR A 98 -29.48 17.95 1.94
N THR A 99 -28.55 18.69 2.56
CA THR A 99 -27.91 19.87 1.96
C THR A 99 -26.40 19.83 2.17
N GLU A 100 -25.66 20.52 1.29
CA GLU A 100 -24.22 20.75 1.49
C GLU A 100 -23.91 21.45 2.80
N LYS A 101 -24.78 22.36 3.23
CA LYS A 101 -24.64 23.07 4.50
C LYS A 101 -24.65 22.09 5.68
N ASP A 102 -25.59 21.14 5.72
CA ASP A 102 -25.65 20.14 6.77
C ASP A 102 -24.38 19.28 6.81
N PHE A 103 -23.85 18.94 5.63
CA PHE A 103 -22.59 18.23 5.51
C PHE A 103 -21.41 19.07 6.06
N PHE A 104 -21.29 20.34 5.65
CA PHE A 104 -20.23 21.21 6.15
C PHE A 104 -20.36 21.52 7.64
N ASP A 105 -21.56 21.69 8.15
CA ASP A 105 -21.82 21.85 9.60
C ASP A 105 -21.42 20.58 10.37
N TYR A 106 -21.60 19.42 9.78
CA TYR A 106 -21.16 18.14 10.38
C TYR A 106 -19.65 18.00 10.38
N ILE A 107 -18.97 18.19 9.24
CA ILE A 107 -17.51 18.08 9.16
C ILE A 107 -16.79 19.21 9.90
N GLY A 108 -17.43 20.36 10.09
CA GLY A 108 -16.92 21.46 10.91
C GLY A 108 -16.81 21.11 12.41
N LYS A 109 -17.51 20.08 12.87
CA LYS A 109 -17.37 19.51 14.22
C LYS A 109 -16.18 18.55 14.27
N ILE A 110 -14.97 19.11 14.20
CA ILE A 110 -13.74 18.31 14.20
C ILE A 110 -13.69 17.46 15.47
N ASP A 111 -13.63 16.14 15.27
CA ASP A 111 -13.33 15.22 16.34
C ASP A 111 -11.81 15.16 16.54
N THR A 112 -11.34 15.63 17.68
CA THR A 112 -9.91 15.70 18.00
C THR A 112 -9.22 14.33 18.01
N ASN A 113 -9.99 13.25 18.16
CA ASN A 113 -9.45 11.89 18.07
C ASN A 113 -9.10 11.46 16.64
N LEU A 114 -9.59 12.19 15.63
CA LEU A 114 -9.30 11.96 14.23
C LEU A 114 -8.17 12.85 13.70
N ILE A 115 -7.67 13.76 14.53
CA ILE A 115 -6.54 14.61 14.13
C ILE A 115 -5.27 13.75 14.17
N THR A 116 -4.80 13.37 12.99
CA THR A 116 -3.52 12.70 12.82
C THR A 116 -2.38 13.71 12.82
N LYS A 117 -1.23 13.35 13.37
CA LYS A 117 -0.07 14.22 13.36
C LYS A 117 0.60 14.17 11.98
N LEU A 118 0.49 15.24 11.20
CA LEU A 118 1.07 15.37 9.85
C LEU A 118 2.56 14.98 9.73
N SER A 119 3.30 14.91 10.83
CA SER A 119 4.69 14.46 10.86
C SER A 119 4.88 12.98 10.47
N VAL A 120 3.81 12.19 10.47
CA VAL A 120 3.83 10.76 10.13
C VAL A 120 3.90 10.51 8.62
N TYR A 121 3.57 11.52 7.81
CA TYR A 121 3.41 11.34 6.35
C TYR A 121 4.62 11.71 5.50
N LYS A 122 5.75 12.04 6.09
CA LYS A 122 6.98 12.09 5.31
C LYS A 122 7.39 10.65 5.02
N THR A 123 7.22 10.22 3.79
CA THR A 123 7.80 8.95 3.31
C THR A 123 9.28 8.98 3.70
N PRO A 124 9.76 8.07 4.52
CA PRO A 124 11.16 8.06 4.90
C PRO A 124 12.01 7.84 3.63
N VAL A 125 13.06 8.62 3.48
CA VAL A 125 14.01 8.46 2.36
C VAL A 125 14.79 7.15 2.50
N ILE A 126 14.85 6.61 3.72
CA ILE A 126 15.57 5.38 4.06
C ILE A 126 14.63 4.52 4.93
N ALA A 127 14.58 3.22 4.66
CA ALA A 127 13.82 2.28 5.49
C ALA A 127 14.37 2.29 6.94
N THR A 128 13.47 2.48 7.89
CA THR A 128 13.88 2.50 9.30
C THR A 128 14.21 1.10 9.81
N LYS A 129 15.05 1.01 10.85
CA LYS A 129 15.34 -0.25 11.52
C LYS A 129 14.06 -0.97 11.95
N ALA A 130 13.08 -0.26 12.49
CA ALA A 130 11.81 -0.83 12.94
C ALA A 130 11.00 -1.45 11.80
N GLU A 131 11.00 -0.83 10.63
CA GLU A 131 10.33 -1.35 9.43
C GLU A 131 11.02 -2.62 8.91
N LEU A 132 12.35 -2.59 8.81
CA LEU A 132 13.12 -3.78 8.42
C LEU A 132 12.94 -4.93 9.41
N GLU A 133 12.93 -4.67 10.72
CA GLU A 133 12.67 -5.68 11.74
C GLU A 133 11.24 -6.24 11.66
N LYS A 134 10.24 -5.40 11.34
CA LYS A 134 8.85 -5.84 11.06
C LYS A 134 8.85 -6.87 9.93
N TRP A 135 9.47 -6.55 8.81
CA TRP A 135 9.55 -7.45 7.65
C TRP A 135 10.42 -8.68 7.92
N ALA A 136 11.51 -8.54 8.67
CA ALA A 136 12.32 -9.68 9.09
C ALA A 136 11.54 -10.63 10.02
N ARG A 137 10.57 -10.15 10.80
CA ARG A 137 9.66 -11.03 11.55
C ARG A 137 8.62 -11.68 10.65
N HIS A 138 8.06 -10.92 9.69
CA HIS A 138 7.06 -11.41 8.74
C HIS A 138 7.61 -12.53 7.86
N TYR A 139 8.78 -12.33 7.25
CA TYR A 139 9.43 -13.33 6.43
C TYR A 139 10.35 -14.23 7.27
N GLY A 140 9.92 -15.49 7.48
CA GLY A 140 10.77 -16.53 8.11
C GLY A 140 12.02 -16.80 7.29
N TRP A 141 13.07 -17.35 7.94
CA TRP A 141 14.35 -17.66 7.28
C TRP A 141 14.19 -18.54 6.04
N GLU A 142 13.32 -19.55 6.09
CA GLU A 142 13.11 -20.46 4.96
C GLU A 142 12.43 -19.75 3.77
N ILE A 143 11.55 -18.80 4.03
CA ILE A 143 10.93 -17.97 2.96
C ILE A 143 12.01 -17.11 2.31
N ILE A 144 12.82 -16.39 3.08
CA ILE A 144 13.92 -15.57 2.56
C ILE A 144 14.86 -16.41 1.69
N LYS A 145 15.25 -17.57 2.18
CA LYS A 145 16.13 -18.51 1.45
C LYS A 145 15.49 -18.97 0.13
N THR A 146 14.23 -19.38 0.16
CA THR A 146 13.50 -19.83 -1.03
C THR A 146 13.39 -18.72 -2.06
N GLU A 147 13.05 -17.50 -1.62
CA GLU A 147 12.94 -16.34 -2.51
C GLU A 147 14.29 -15.94 -3.11
N MET A 148 15.37 -16.01 -2.35
CA MET A 148 16.73 -15.78 -2.89
C MET A 148 17.11 -16.84 -3.94
N LEU A 149 16.73 -18.11 -3.73
CA LEU A 149 16.92 -19.16 -4.72
C LEU A 149 16.06 -18.93 -5.98
N ASN A 150 14.81 -18.48 -5.81
CA ASN A 150 13.94 -18.11 -6.92
C ASN A 150 14.57 -16.98 -7.76
N LEU A 151 15.11 -15.95 -7.10
CA LEU A 151 15.84 -14.88 -7.80
C LEU A 151 17.05 -15.39 -8.58
N ALA A 152 17.89 -16.24 -7.98
CA ALA A 152 19.04 -16.84 -8.64
C ALA A 152 18.64 -17.67 -9.89
N GLN A 153 17.47 -18.30 -9.86
CA GLN A 153 16.91 -19.08 -10.95
C GLN A 153 16.05 -18.27 -11.92
N LYS A 154 15.95 -16.95 -11.72
CA LYS A 154 15.08 -16.02 -12.49
C LYS A 154 13.60 -16.40 -12.46
N LYS A 155 13.16 -17.06 -11.39
CA LYS A 155 11.77 -17.41 -11.16
C LYS A 155 11.01 -16.26 -10.50
N SER A 156 9.72 -16.15 -10.83
CA SER A 156 8.83 -15.22 -10.15
C SER A 156 8.58 -15.66 -8.71
N SER A 157 8.36 -14.71 -7.82
CA SER A 157 7.90 -15.00 -6.46
C SER A 157 6.42 -15.42 -6.48
N GLU A 158 6.06 -16.36 -5.64
CA GLU A 158 4.67 -16.71 -5.36
C GLU A 158 4.04 -15.81 -4.30
N ASP A 159 4.87 -15.12 -3.51
CA ASP A 159 4.42 -14.16 -2.50
C ASP A 159 3.86 -12.90 -3.16
N GLU A 160 2.67 -12.48 -2.74
CA GLU A 160 1.94 -11.36 -3.33
C GLU A 160 2.67 -10.02 -3.21
N ILE A 161 3.44 -9.84 -2.16
CA ILE A 161 4.20 -8.62 -1.91
C ILE A 161 5.52 -8.66 -2.67
N LEU A 162 6.27 -9.75 -2.53
CA LEU A 162 7.61 -9.86 -3.12
C LEU A 162 7.58 -9.90 -4.65
N ARG A 163 6.55 -10.48 -5.26
CA ARG A 163 6.44 -10.58 -6.73
C ARG A 163 6.31 -9.24 -7.44
N VAL A 164 5.82 -8.19 -6.76
CA VAL A 164 5.66 -6.85 -7.36
C VAL A 164 6.87 -5.96 -7.17
N ILE A 165 7.85 -6.40 -6.38
CA ILE A 165 9.14 -5.74 -6.22
C ILE A 165 10.06 -6.20 -7.36
N GLU A 166 10.68 -5.28 -8.06
CA GLU A 166 11.66 -5.59 -9.11
C GLU A 166 12.79 -6.47 -8.59
N GLN A 167 13.27 -7.40 -9.42
CA GLN A 167 14.24 -8.43 -8.98
C GLN A 167 15.49 -7.86 -8.28
N PRO A 168 16.16 -6.80 -8.77
CA PRO A 168 17.33 -6.26 -8.08
C PRO A 168 16.97 -5.65 -6.71
N LEU A 169 15.89 -4.88 -6.64
CA LEU A 169 15.39 -4.30 -5.38
C LEU A 169 14.94 -5.37 -4.39
N ARG A 170 14.31 -6.44 -4.90
CA ARG A 170 13.93 -7.60 -4.08
C ARG A 170 15.15 -8.32 -3.51
N LEU A 171 16.21 -8.44 -4.30
CA LEU A 171 17.48 -9.01 -3.82
C LEU A 171 18.08 -8.19 -2.68
N GLU A 172 18.16 -6.87 -2.85
CA GLU A 172 18.65 -5.94 -1.82
C GLU A 172 17.81 -6.03 -0.54
N PHE A 173 16.49 -6.02 -0.68
CA PHE A 173 15.56 -6.15 0.44
C PHE A 173 15.73 -7.46 1.20
N LEU A 174 15.69 -8.60 0.50
CA LEU A 174 15.83 -9.92 1.11
C LEU A 174 17.21 -10.10 1.75
N THR A 175 18.28 -9.55 1.15
CA THR A 175 19.63 -9.56 1.72
C THR A 175 19.67 -8.76 3.01
N SER A 176 19.03 -7.59 3.06
CA SER A 176 18.93 -6.78 4.27
C SER A 176 18.22 -7.52 5.39
N LEU A 177 17.11 -8.21 5.09
CA LEU A 177 16.41 -9.04 6.07
C LEU A 177 17.24 -10.24 6.54
N ALA A 178 17.98 -10.87 5.62
CA ALA A 178 18.86 -11.99 5.95
C ALA A 178 19.98 -11.58 6.91
N ILE A 179 20.62 -10.43 6.66
CA ILE A 179 21.67 -9.87 7.53
C ILE A 179 21.09 -9.58 8.91
N LEU A 180 19.98 -8.89 9.02
CA LEU A 180 19.30 -8.60 10.29
C LEU A 180 18.99 -9.86 11.10
N LYS A 181 18.58 -10.94 10.45
CA LYS A 181 18.28 -12.19 11.13
C LYS A 181 19.52 -12.93 11.63
N LYS A 182 20.63 -12.81 10.94
CA LYS A 182 21.87 -13.56 11.24
C LYS A 182 22.85 -12.77 12.09
N LEU A 183 22.80 -11.45 11.99
CA LEU A 183 23.71 -10.52 12.66
C LEU A 183 22.92 -9.48 13.47
N PRO A 184 22.34 -9.83 14.62
CA PRO A 184 21.42 -8.97 15.36
C PRO A 184 22.06 -7.69 15.90
N ASN A 185 23.38 -7.64 16.01
CA ASN A 185 24.13 -6.48 16.52
C ASN A 185 24.50 -5.49 15.40
N VAL A 186 24.25 -5.83 14.14
CA VAL A 186 24.57 -4.98 12.99
C VAL A 186 23.40 -4.07 12.66
N ILE A 187 23.69 -2.80 12.42
CA ILE A 187 22.72 -1.85 11.86
C ILE A 187 22.77 -1.99 10.34
N VAL A 188 21.65 -2.38 9.75
CA VAL A 188 21.52 -2.55 8.30
C VAL A 188 20.82 -1.34 7.72
N LYS A 189 21.45 -0.71 6.73
CA LYS A 189 20.91 0.43 6.00
C LYS A 189 20.89 0.10 4.49
N PRO A 190 19.75 -0.35 3.96
CA PRO A 190 19.62 -0.54 2.52
C PRO A 190 19.53 0.80 1.81
N ASN A 191 19.98 0.83 0.56
CA ASN A 191 20.03 2.04 -0.26
C ASN A 191 18.88 2.08 -1.29
N PHE A 192 17.70 1.67 -0.90
CA PHE A 192 16.48 1.82 -1.73
C PHE A 192 15.56 2.90 -1.15
N VAL A 193 14.69 3.45 -1.99
CA VAL A 193 13.60 4.32 -1.55
C VAL A 193 12.45 3.44 -1.07
N PRO A 194 12.09 3.51 0.23
CA PRO A 194 10.98 2.73 0.77
C PRO A 194 9.63 3.36 0.46
N ASP A 195 8.58 2.55 0.46
CA ASP A 195 7.20 3.01 0.56
C ASP A 195 6.78 3.27 2.02
N ASP A 196 5.49 3.53 2.24
CA ASP A 196 4.92 3.84 3.56
C ASP A 196 5.09 2.69 4.58
N GLU A 197 5.34 1.48 4.11
CA GLU A 197 5.52 0.27 4.93
C GLU A 197 6.98 -0.23 4.98
N GLY A 198 7.90 0.51 4.34
CA GLY A 198 9.33 0.18 4.31
C GLY A 198 9.72 -0.83 3.24
N LEU A 199 8.85 -1.10 2.25
CA LEU A 199 9.17 -1.95 1.11
C LEU A 199 9.84 -1.13 0.00
N PRO A 200 10.79 -1.70 -0.74
CA PRO A 200 11.50 -0.98 -1.80
C PRO A 200 10.59 -0.63 -2.97
N THR A 201 10.66 0.62 -3.43
CA THR A 201 9.94 1.11 -4.61
C THR A 201 10.86 1.47 -5.77
N SER A 202 12.03 1.99 -5.49
CA SER A 202 13.02 2.38 -6.48
C SER A 202 14.42 2.41 -5.87
N PHE A 203 15.43 2.43 -6.73
CA PHE A 203 16.79 2.66 -6.29
C PHE A 203 16.96 4.09 -5.78
N ALA A 204 17.75 4.26 -4.71
CA ALA A 204 18.13 5.59 -4.31
C ALA A 204 19.11 6.20 -5.34
N SER A 205 19.00 7.50 -5.54
CA SER A 205 19.94 8.24 -6.37
C SER A 205 21.28 8.36 -5.65
N GLY A 206 22.37 7.86 -6.24
CA GLY A 206 23.72 8.03 -5.70
C GLY A 206 24.60 6.79 -5.97
N GLY A 207 25.91 6.97 -5.94
CA GLY A 207 26.91 5.92 -6.16
C GLY A 207 27.36 5.20 -4.89
N GLY A 208 26.50 5.13 -3.87
CA GLY A 208 26.78 4.41 -2.63
C GLY A 208 26.59 2.89 -2.74
N PRO A 209 26.98 2.12 -1.73
CA PRO A 209 26.73 0.69 -1.68
C PRO A 209 25.22 0.41 -1.57
N ASP A 210 24.75 -0.71 -2.13
CA ASP A 210 23.35 -1.13 -2.06
C ASP A 210 22.91 -1.38 -0.61
N ILE A 211 23.81 -1.88 0.23
CA ILE A 211 23.55 -2.13 1.66
C ILE A 211 24.79 -1.69 2.47
N GLU A 212 24.59 -0.79 3.41
CA GLU A 212 25.59 -0.43 4.41
C GLU A 212 25.32 -1.19 5.71
N CYS A 213 26.35 -1.79 6.28
CA CYS A 213 26.31 -2.47 7.56
C CYS A 213 27.26 -1.80 8.55
N ILE A 214 26.76 -1.43 9.72
CA ILE A 214 27.50 -0.74 10.78
C ILE A 214 27.44 -1.62 12.03
N GLU A 215 28.60 -1.94 12.61
CA GLU A 215 28.73 -2.61 13.91
C GLU A 215 28.62 -1.64 15.09
#